data_3c04d5888b98021c73ee88f5048a1029
#
_entry.id   3c04d5888b98021c73ee88f5048a1029
#
_cell.length_a   1.000
_cell.length_b   1.000
_cell.length_c   1.000
_cell.angle_alpha   90.00
_cell.angle_beta   90.00
_cell.angle_gamma   90.00
#
_symmetry.space_group_name_H-M   'P 1'
#
loop_
_entity.id
_entity.type
_entity.pdbx_description
1 polymer ?
#
loop_
_entity_poly.entity_id
_entity_poly.type
_entity_poly.pdbx_seq_one_letter_code
_entity_poly.pdbx_strand_id
1 'polypeptide(L)'
;MRKFLVILDDSRECLNAMRFAALRASQTGAKVQILSIISPDEFQGWAGVADLMRAEARERIEAHFEVFAKWMRDRQGVDPELVIREGEPVDEILAQISEDLDIGILVLGAGTEGNSPGPLVTQMSRNSGSLPIPITIVPGEMSRDRLEAISKG
;
A
#
# COMPACT_ATOMS: atom_id res chain seq x y z
N MET A 1 -14.38 -1.73 -11.25
CA MET A 1 -13.20 -1.33 -10.45
C MET A 1 -13.12 0.17 -10.35
N ARG A 2 -13.00 0.67 -9.13
CA ARG A 2 -12.94 2.12 -8.91
C ARG A 2 -11.73 2.55 -8.10
N LYS A 3 -11.07 1.61 -7.40
CA LYS A 3 -9.91 1.91 -6.55
C LYS A 3 -8.78 0.91 -6.73
N PHE A 4 -7.58 1.45 -6.76
CA PHE A 4 -6.37 0.67 -6.53
C PHE A 4 -6.06 0.76 -5.04
N LEU A 5 -5.89 -0.39 -4.38
CA LEU A 5 -5.44 -0.45 -2.99
C LEU A 5 -3.93 -0.66 -3.00
N VAL A 6 -3.20 0.23 -2.35
CA VAL A 6 -1.74 0.11 -2.23
C VAL A 6 -1.35 0.20 -0.76
N ILE A 7 -0.35 -0.57 -0.37
CA ILE A 7 0.08 -0.65 1.02
C ILE A 7 1.24 0.29 1.26
N LEU A 8 1.11 1.14 2.26
CA LEU A 8 2.17 2.05 2.70
C LEU A 8 2.88 1.44 3.89
N ASP A 9 4.15 1.13 3.73
CA ASP A 9 5.00 0.61 4.80
C ASP A 9 6.38 1.30 4.71
N ASP A 10 7.32 0.85 5.53
CA ASP A 10 8.67 1.42 5.54
C ASP A 10 9.58 0.79 4.50
N SER A 11 9.06 -0.10 3.66
CA SER A 11 9.89 -0.76 2.67
C SER A 11 10.23 0.19 1.51
N ARG A 12 11.37 -0.07 0.91
CA ARG A 12 11.87 0.68 -0.22
C ARG A 12 11.03 0.47 -1.47
N GLU A 13 10.57 -0.74 -1.68
CA GLU A 13 9.74 -1.13 -2.82
C GLU A 13 8.35 -0.53 -2.82
N CYS A 14 7.89 -0.04 -1.69
CA CYS A 14 6.61 0.66 -1.54
C CYS A 14 6.53 1.87 -2.50
N LEU A 15 7.63 2.57 -2.72
CA LEU A 15 7.66 3.72 -3.61
C LEU A 15 7.19 3.37 -5.02
N ASN A 16 7.68 2.27 -5.58
CA ASN A 16 7.28 1.85 -6.93
C ASN A 16 5.82 1.39 -6.99
N ALA A 17 5.33 0.75 -5.94
CA ALA A 17 3.91 0.40 -5.86
C ALA A 17 3.05 1.67 -5.88
N MET A 18 3.43 2.70 -5.12
CA MET A 18 2.74 3.99 -5.10
C MET A 18 2.76 4.67 -6.47
N ARG A 19 3.91 4.68 -7.12
CA ARG A 19 4.06 5.28 -8.45
C ARG A 19 3.18 4.58 -9.47
N PHE A 20 3.19 3.26 -9.48
CA PHE A 20 2.38 2.48 -10.41
C PHE A 20 0.89 2.74 -10.21
N ALA A 21 0.43 2.66 -8.96
CA ALA A 21 -0.98 2.88 -8.65
C ALA A 21 -1.45 4.28 -9.10
N ALA A 22 -0.65 5.31 -8.81
CA ALA A 22 -1.00 6.67 -9.18
C ALA A 22 -1.01 6.88 -10.70
N LEU A 23 -0.02 6.33 -11.41
CA LEU A 23 0.05 6.44 -12.86
C LEU A 23 -1.14 5.76 -13.53
N ARG A 24 -1.49 4.56 -13.07
CA ARG A 24 -2.65 3.84 -13.62
C ARG A 24 -3.96 4.52 -13.28
N ALA A 25 -4.12 5.01 -12.05
CA ALA A 25 -5.32 5.73 -11.64
C ALA A 25 -5.51 6.99 -12.48
N SER A 26 -4.44 7.73 -12.73
CA SER A 26 -4.45 8.91 -13.56
C SER A 26 -5.00 8.64 -14.97
N GLN A 27 -4.67 7.48 -15.52
CA GLN A 27 -5.09 7.12 -16.88
C GLN A 27 -6.47 6.48 -16.98
N THR A 28 -6.89 5.80 -15.92
CA THR A 28 -8.14 5.06 -15.93
C THR A 28 -9.31 5.79 -15.28
N GLY A 29 -9.04 6.89 -14.60
CA GLY A 29 -10.04 7.58 -13.79
C GLY A 29 -10.34 6.89 -12.47
N ALA A 30 -9.59 5.86 -12.11
CA ALA A 30 -9.74 5.18 -10.83
C ALA A 30 -9.17 6.02 -9.68
N LYS A 31 -9.55 5.68 -8.47
CA LYS A 31 -9.01 6.30 -7.25
C LYS A 31 -7.88 5.47 -6.69
N VAL A 32 -7.10 6.05 -5.79
CA VAL A 32 -6.07 5.36 -5.03
C VAL A 32 -6.46 5.40 -3.55
N GLN A 33 -6.48 4.23 -2.94
CA GLN A 33 -6.61 4.10 -1.49
C GLN A 33 -5.30 3.57 -0.94
N ILE A 34 -4.75 4.30 0.01
CA ILE A 34 -3.49 3.94 0.65
C ILE A 34 -3.82 3.37 2.03
N LEU A 35 -3.39 2.14 2.28
CA LEU A 35 -3.60 1.44 3.54
C LEU A 35 -2.28 1.30 4.27
N SER A 36 -2.26 1.72 5.52
CA SER A 36 -1.13 1.48 6.41
C SER A 36 -1.60 0.69 7.62
N ILE A 37 -0.79 -0.25 8.08
CA ILE A 37 -1.18 -1.17 9.14
C ILE A 37 -0.22 -1.02 10.31
N ILE A 38 -0.77 -0.78 11.49
CA ILE A 38 -0.01 -0.74 12.73
C ILE A 38 -0.07 -2.13 13.33
N SER A 39 1.11 -2.75 13.52
CA SER A 39 1.18 -4.06 14.16
C SER A 39 1.08 -3.92 15.67
N PRO A 40 0.22 -4.70 16.35
CA PRO A 40 0.14 -4.67 17.80
C PRO A 40 1.46 -5.05 18.48
N ASP A 41 2.31 -5.79 17.81
CA ASP A 41 3.62 -6.18 18.35
C ASP A 41 4.51 -4.99 18.65
N GLU A 42 4.29 -3.86 18.00
CA GLU A 42 5.04 -2.63 18.25
C GLU A 42 4.83 -2.08 19.67
N PHE A 43 3.75 -2.51 20.35
CA PHE A 43 3.37 -1.99 21.66
C PHE A 43 3.58 -2.97 22.79
N GLN A 44 4.11 -4.15 22.53
CA GLN A 44 4.31 -5.18 23.54
C GLN A 44 5.27 -4.71 24.63
N GLY A 45 4.94 -5.01 25.88
CA GLY A 45 5.75 -4.66 27.02
C GLY A 45 5.64 -3.22 27.49
N TRP A 46 4.83 -2.41 26.84
CA TRP A 46 4.72 -0.98 27.13
C TRP A 46 3.27 -0.59 27.52
N ALA A 47 2.68 -1.35 28.42
CA ALA A 47 1.25 -1.22 28.76
C ALA A 47 0.83 0.22 29.14
N GLY A 48 1.69 0.96 29.84
CA GLY A 48 1.36 2.32 30.26
C GLY A 48 1.52 3.40 29.19
N VAL A 49 2.12 3.06 28.03
CA VAL A 49 2.41 4.03 26.97
C VAL A 49 1.88 3.60 25.60
N ALA A 50 1.09 2.53 25.57
CA ALA A 50 0.59 1.99 24.30
C ALA A 50 -0.23 3.03 23.53
N ASP A 51 -1.07 3.82 24.21
CA ASP A 51 -1.87 4.84 23.54
C ASP A 51 -1.01 5.95 22.96
N LEU A 52 0.05 6.34 23.65
CA LEU A 52 0.99 7.33 23.14
C LEU A 52 1.74 6.80 21.92
N MET A 53 2.21 5.55 21.98
CA MET A 53 2.91 4.92 20.86
C MET A 53 2.02 4.78 19.64
N ARG A 54 0.75 4.46 19.87
CA ARG A 54 -0.24 4.38 18.79
C ARG A 54 -0.47 5.73 18.14
N ALA A 55 -0.57 6.78 18.94
CA ALA A 55 -0.73 8.15 18.42
C ALA A 55 0.49 8.58 17.62
N GLU A 56 1.69 8.26 18.09
CA GLU A 56 2.93 8.57 17.37
C GLU A 56 3.03 7.80 16.05
N ALA A 57 2.61 6.54 16.05
CA ALA A 57 2.57 5.73 14.84
C ALA A 57 1.63 6.34 13.80
N ARG A 58 0.45 6.80 14.22
CA ARG A 58 -0.49 7.46 13.32
C ARG A 58 0.08 8.75 12.74
N GLU A 59 0.74 9.54 13.56
CA GLU A 59 1.37 10.77 13.09
C GLU A 59 2.44 10.50 12.03
N ARG A 60 3.27 9.47 12.24
CA ARG A 60 4.28 9.07 11.25
C ARG A 60 3.64 8.64 9.94
N ILE A 61 2.58 7.85 10.02
CA ILE A 61 1.85 7.39 8.85
C ILE A 61 1.22 8.55 8.10
N GLU A 62 0.58 9.47 8.81
CA GLU A 62 -0.05 10.62 8.19
C GLU A 62 0.98 11.52 7.49
N ALA A 63 2.14 11.72 8.11
CA ALA A 63 3.23 12.49 7.52
C ALA A 63 3.78 11.81 6.27
N HIS A 64 3.98 10.50 6.33
CA HIS A 64 4.46 9.72 5.19
C HIS A 64 3.44 9.72 4.05
N PHE A 65 2.17 9.55 4.40
CA PHE A 65 1.08 9.64 3.42
C PHE A 65 1.09 10.99 2.70
N GLU A 66 1.26 12.09 3.43
CA GLU A 66 1.23 13.43 2.81
C GLU A 66 2.32 13.64 1.76
N VAL A 67 3.48 13.01 1.94
CA VAL A 67 4.54 13.07 0.93
C VAL A 67 4.06 12.46 -0.39
N PHE A 68 3.45 11.30 -0.35
CA PHE A 68 2.90 10.66 -1.55
C PHE A 68 1.68 11.40 -2.09
N ALA A 69 0.78 11.83 -1.19
CA ALA A 69 -0.44 12.50 -1.57
C ALA A 69 -0.16 13.80 -2.31
N LYS A 70 0.81 14.57 -1.84
CA LYS A 70 1.20 15.82 -2.50
C LYS A 70 1.68 15.56 -3.92
N TRP A 71 2.53 14.58 -4.12
CA TRP A 71 3.01 14.21 -5.45
C TRP A 71 1.86 13.73 -6.34
N MET A 72 0.98 12.88 -5.81
CA MET A 72 -0.15 12.37 -6.59
C MET A 72 -1.09 13.50 -7.03
N ARG A 73 -1.41 14.42 -6.12
CA ARG A 73 -2.27 15.56 -6.44
C ARG A 73 -1.64 16.50 -7.45
N ASP A 74 -0.38 16.87 -7.21
CA ASP A 74 0.30 17.91 -7.99
C ASP A 74 0.73 17.40 -9.36
N ARG A 75 1.14 16.14 -9.46
CA ARG A 75 1.74 15.59 -10.68
C ARG A 75 0.83 14.64 -11.44
N GLN A 76 -0.07 13.97 -10.76
CA GLN A 76 -0.91 12.95 -11.39
C GLN A 76 -2.39 13.31 -11.41
N GLY A 77 -2.79 14.35 -10.72
CA GLY A 77 -4.20 14.72 -10.63
C GLY A 77 -5.03 13.68 -9.87
N VAL A 78 -4.40 12.94 -8.97
CA VAL A 78 -5.04 11.89 -8.17
C VAL A 78 -5.05 12.33 -6.72
N ASP A 79 -6.22 12.29 -6.08
CA ASP A 79 -6.35 12.62 -4.66
C ASP A 79 -6.54 11.32 -3.88
N PRO A 80 -5.47 10.78 -3.27
CA PRO A 80 -5.57 9.50 -2.57
C PRO A 80 -6.28 9.63 -1.23
N GLU A 81 -6.90 8.54 -0.79
CA GLU A 81 -7.46 8.46 0.56
C GLU A 81 -6.58 7.57 1.43
N LEU A 82 -6.53 7.87 2.72
CA LEU A 82 -5.73 7.11 3.69
C LEU A 82 -6.64 6.31 4.58
N VAL A 83 -6.29 5.02 4.76
CA VAL A 83 -6.92 4.15 5.75
C VAL A 83 -5.80 3.60 6.64
N ILE A 84 -6.00 3.70 7.95
CA ILE A 84 -5.09 3.14 8.94
C ILE A 84 -5.83 2.04 9.70
N ARG A 85 -5.26 0.85 9.73
CA ARG A 85 -5.81 -0.28 10.47
C ARG A 85 -4.77 -0.78 11.45
N GLU A 86 -5.22 -1.48 12.49
CA GLU A 86 -4.33 -2.06 13.49
C GLU A 86 -4.63 -3.55 13.57
N GLY A 87 -3.60 -4.38 13.42
CA GLY A 87 -3.77 -5.82 13.44
C GLY A 87 -2.64 -6.54 12.70
N GLU A 88 -2.86 -7.80 12.40
CA GLU A 88 -1.93 -8.60 11.60
C GLU A 88 -2.06 -8.17 10.14
N PRO A 89 -0.95 -7.87 9.43
CA PRO A 89 -1.02 -7.26 8.12
C PRO A 89 -1.90 -7.95 7.08
N VAL A 90 -1.74 -9.27 6.90
CA VAL A 90 -2.53 -9.98 5.89
C VAL A 90 -4.02 -9.96 6.25
N ASP A 91 -4.34 -10.20 7.52
CA ASP A 91 -5.73 -10.19 7.96
C ASP A 91 -6.39 -8.82 7.75
N GLU A 92 -5.65 -7.74 8.01
CA GLU A 92 -6.19 -6.39 7.86
C GLU A 92 -6.35 -5.99 6.40
N ILE A 93 -5.44 -6.44 5.53
CA ILE A 93 -5.57 -6.23 4.08
C ILE A 93 -6.83 -6.93 3.57
N LEU A 94 -7.02 -8.19 3.95
CA LEU A 94 -8.19 -8.96 3.53
C LEU A 94 -9.48 -8.34 4.05
N ALA A 95 -9.48 -7.87 5.29
CA ALA A 95 -10.63 -7.19 5.86
C ALA A 95 -10.97 -5.90 5.10
N GLN A 96 -9.96 -5.11 4.75
CA GLN A 96 -10.17 -3.89 3.99
C GLN A 96 -10.77 -4.17 2.62
N ILE A 97 -10.28 -5.19 1.93
CA ILE A 97 -10.80 -5.59 0.63
C ILE A 97 -12.27 -6.04 0.74
N SER A 98 -12.61 -6.78 1.80
CA SER A 98 -13.98 -7.26 1.98
C SER A 98 -14.95 -6.15 2.39
N GLU A 99 -14.47 -5.12 3.07
CA GLU A 99 -15.31 -4.02 3.55
C GLU A 99 -15.52 -2.91 2.51
N ASP A 100 -14.63 -2.79 1.54
CA ASP A 100 -14.72 -1.77 0.49
C ASP A 100 -14.79 -2.43 -0.88
N LEU A 101 -16.00 -2.60 -1.38
CA LEU A 101 -16.24 -3.30 -2.64
C LEU A 101 -15.80 -2.52 -3.89
N ASP A 102 -15.44 -1.26 -3.74
CA ASP A 102 -14.90 -0.47 -4.84
C ASP A 102 -13.43 -0.79 -5.14
N ILE A 103 -12.75 -1.46 -4.21
CA ILE A 103 -11.37 -1.90 -4.45
C ILE A 103 -11.37 -3.00 -5.50
N GLY A 104 -10.66 -2.76 -6.59
CA GLY A 104 -10.63 -3.70 -7.72
C GLY A 104 -9.28 -4.34 -7.97
N ILE A 105 -8.19 -3.77 -7.45
CA ILE A 105 -6.83 -4.32 -7.61
C ILE A 105 -6.03 -3.99 -6.37
N LEU A 106 -5.30 -5.00 -5.87
CA LEU A 106 -4.29 -4.79 -4.82
C LEU A 106 -2.93 -4.61 -5.49
N VAL A 107 -2.21 -3.56 -5.14
CA VAL A 107 -0.88 -3.27 -5.68
C VAL A 107 0.16 -3.43 -4.59
N LEU A 108 1.13 -4.29 -4.82
CA LEU A 108 2.21 -4.57 -3.88
C LEU A 108 3.57 -4.31 -4.53
N GLY A 109 4.53 -3.82 -3.76
CA GLY A 109 5.91 -3.71 -4.21
C GLY A 109 6.70 -4.96 -3.83
N ALA A 110 7.54 -5.43 -4.74
CA ALA A 110 8.41 -6.58 -4.50
C ALA A 110 9.84 -6.13 -4.26
N GLY A 111 10.41 -6.52 -3.13
CA GLY A 111 11.82 -6.26 -2.82
C GLY A 111 12.74 -7.34 -3.37
N THR A 112 14.04 -7.15 -3.18
CA THR A 112 15.06 -8.09 -3.62
C THR A 112 15.97 -8.59 -2.49
N GLU A 113 15.79 -8.09 -1.29
CA GLU A 113 16.62 -8.47 -0.15
C GLU A 113 16.46 -9.96 0.17
N GLY A 114 17.59 -10.66 0.35
CA GLY A 114 17.59 -12.07 0.68
C GLY A 114 16.96 -12.96 -0.39
N ASN A 115 16.95 -12.51 -1.64
CA ASN A 115 16.30 -13.22 -2.75
C ASN A 115 14.81 -13.47 -2.51
N SER A 116 14.18 -12.60 -1.73
CA SER A 116 12.75 -12.71 -1.41
C SER A 116 12.03 -11.44 -1.81
N PRO A 117 10.81 -11.54 -2.35
CA PRO A 117 10.02 -10.37 -2.69
C PRO A 117 9.46 -9.63 -1.47
N GLY A 118 9.71 -10.15 -0.28
CA GLY A 118 9.20 -9.60 0.96
C GLY A 118 8.03 -10.40 1.54
N PRO A 119 7.74 -10.22 2.84
CA PRO A 119 6.73 -11.04 3.52
C PRO A 119 5.31 -10.82 2.98
N LEU A 120 4.93 -9.60 2.63
CA LEU A 120 3.58 -9.36 2.13
C LEU A 120 3.35 -10.05 0.79
N VAL A 121 4.27 -9.90 -0.15
CA VAL A 121 4.14 -10.56 -1.46
C VAL A 121 4.09 -12.07 -1.28
N THR A 122 4.97 -12.62 -0.44
CA THR A 122 5.01 -14.06 -0.20
C THR A 122 3.70 -14.57 0.40
N GLN A 123 3.18 -13.91 1.43
CA GLN A 123 1.97 -14.33 2.12
C GLN A 123 0.72 -14.14 1.26
N MET A 124 0.61 -13.01 0.58
CA MET A 124 -0.54 -12.73 -0.27
C MET A 124 -0.57 -13.65 -1.49
N SER A 125 0.58 -14.01 -2.04
CA SER A 125 0.66 -14.95 -3.16
C SER A 125 0.11 -16.33 -2.80
N ARG A 126 0.37 -16.78 -1.58
CA ARG A 126 -0.13 -18.09 -1.12
C ARG A 126 -1.65 -18.15 -1.10
N ASN A 127 -2.30 -17.01 -0.82
CA ASN A 127 -3.75 -16.93 -0.71
C ASN A 127 -4.40 -16.38 -1.98
N SER A 128 -3.61 -16.17 -3.03
CA SER A 128 -4.08 -15.47 -4.22
C SER A 128 -5.22 -16.17 -4.96
N GLY A 129 -5.27 -17.48 -4.87
CA GLY A 129 -6.34 -18.25 -5.55
C GLY A 129 -7.73 -18.01 -4.99
N SER A 130 -7.84 -17.54 -3.75
CA SER A 130 -9.14 -17.27 -3.11
C SER A 130 -9.43 -15.79 -2.93
N LEU A 131 -8.57 -14.90 -3.40
CA LEU A 131 -8.82 -13.47 -3.31
C LEU A 131 -9.96 -13.05 -4.24
N PRO A 132 -10.79 -12.09 -3.82
CA PRO A 132 -11.88 -11.60 -4.68
C PRO A 132 -11.40 -10.62 -5.75
N ILE A 133 -10.14 -10.19 -5.71
CA ILE A 133 -9.57 -9.21 -6.65
C ILE A 133 -8.18 -9.66 -7.09
N PRO A 134 -7.70 -9.21 -8.26
CA PRO A 134 -6.33 -9.49 -8.67
C PRO A 134 -5.29 -8.72 -7.89
N ILE A 135 -4.07 -9.21 -7.92
CA ILE A 135 -2.89 -8.55 -7.33
C ILE A 135 -1.96 -8.14 -8.46
N THR A 136 -1.48 -6.92 -8.41
CA THR A 136 -0.38 -6.47 -9.25
C THR A 136 0.87 -6.34 -8.38
N ILE A 137 1.93 -7.02 -8.78
CA ILE A 137 3.21 -6.98 -8.08
C ILE A 137 4.17 -6.13 -8.90
N VAL A 138 4.65 -5.04 -8.31
CA VAL A 138 5.53 -4.08 -8.97
C VAL A 138 6.96 -4.29 -8.48
N PRO A 139 7.92 -4.59 -9.39
CA PRO A 139 9.31 -4.74 -8.98
C PRO A 139 9.85 -3.46 -8.34
N GLY A 140 10.44 -3.60 -7.14
CA GLY A 140 10.95 -2.46 -6.39
C GLY A 140 12.17 -1.79 -7.02
N GLU A 141 12.87 -2.49 -7.89
CA GLU A 141 14.03 -1.95 -8.59
C GLU A 141 13.74 -1.45 -10.00
N MET A 142 12.50 -1.52 -10.43
CA MET A 142 12.12 -0.97 -11.73
C MET A 142 12.38 0.53 -11.74
N SER A 143 13.00 1.04 -12.83
CA SER A 143 13.28 2.46 -12.93
C SER A 143 11.99 3.26 -13.09
N ARG A 144 12.04 4.51 -12.66
CA ARG A 144 10.94 5.46 -12.83
C ARG A 144 10.54 5.60 -14.30
N ASP A 145 11.52 5.70 -15.18
CA ASP A 145 11.24 5.85 -16.62
C ASP A 145 10.53 4.62 -17.19
N ARG A 146 10.93 3.43 -16.74
CA ARG A 146 10.28 2.20 -17.18
C ARG A 146 8.84 2.13 -16.67
N LEU A 147 8.63 2.50 -15.40
CA LEU A 147 7.28 2.56 -14.82
C LEU A 147 6.37 3.49 -15.62
N GLU A 148 6.87 4.68 -15.94
CA GLU A 148 6.12 5.65 -16.73
C GLU A 148 5.78 5.10 -18.10
N ALA A 149 6.77 4.46 -18.76
CA ALA A 149 6.56 3.91 -20.10
C ALA A 149 5.50 2.83 -20.15
N ILE A 150 5.53 1.87 -19.22
CA ILE A 150 4.57 0.77 -19.24
C ILE A 150 3.20 1.16 -18.70
N SER A 151 3.10 2.26 -17.97
CA SER A 151 1.84 2.72 -17.41
C SER A 151 0.98 3.53 -18.37
N LYS A 152 1.55 3.90 -19.50
CA LYS A 152 0.88 4.76 -20.49
C LYS A 152 -0.02 4.00 -21.43
N GLY A 153 -0.43 2.95 -21.19
CA GLY A 153 -1.24 2.30 -22.15
C GLY A 153 -2.21 1.37 -21.59
#